data_f6031b033d1344e5b5020b1e284146fb
#
_entry.id   f6031b033d1344e5b5020b1e284146fb
#
_cell.length_a   1.000
_cell.length_b   1.000
_cell.length_c   1.000
_cell.angle_alpha   90.00
_cell.angle_beta   90.00
_cell.angle_gamma   90.00
#
_symmetry.space_group_name_H-M   'P 1'
#
loop_
_entity.id
_entity.type
_entity.pdbx_description
1 polymer ?
#
loop_
_entity_poly.entity_id
_entity_poly.type
_entity_poly.pdbx_seq_one_letter_code
_entity_poly.pdbx_strand_id
1 'polypeptide(L)'
;MERIAMARELYTRTNQKIYFAGLALEALGRAEQGQAVNSPALLQAERESALFHLYGVLLGLCHEIAGYYRLPQANARRAEDVLTQEVLSTLAIPELAELVELAQHRHTWLAQLIAAYNALFEPPRAPRKPKGDVTQPMIVAVNLDAEPESELEREELESWRQQLKGLAIRFREGLSEC
;
A
#
# COMPACT_ATOMS: atom_id res chain seq x y z
N MET A 1 -11.27 -26.18 17.24
CA MET A 1 -10.17 -26.51 16.33
C MET A 1 -10.23 -25.72 15.03
N GLU A 2 -11.35 -25.61 14.39
CA GLU A 2 -11.52 -24.88 13.09
C GLU A 2 -11.11 -23.40 13.15
N ARG A 3 -11.42 -22.70 14.24
CA ARG A 3 -11.05 -21.28 14.44
C ARG A 3 -9.55 -21.03 14.51
N ILE A 4 -8.81 -21.89 15.19
CA ILE A 4 -7.33 -21.77 15.30
C ILE A 4 -6.69 -22.03 13.94
N ALA A 5 -7.24 -22.96 13.16
CA ALA A 5 -6.77 -23.24 11.82
C ALA A 5 -6.99 -22.04 10.89
N MET A 6 -8.21 -21.44 10.91
CA MET A 6 -8.54 -20.27 10.08
C MET A 6 -7.69 -19.05 10.44
N ALA A 7 -7.50 -18.74 11.72
CA ALA A 7 -6.62 -17.65 12.14
C ALA A 7 -5.17 -17.87 11.68
N ARG A 8 -4.67 -19.10 11.74
CA ARG A 8 -3.35 -19.45 11.23
C ARG A 8 -3.21 -19.25 9.73
N GLU A 9 -4.24 -19.55 8.96
CA GLU A 9 -4.25 -19.35 7.51
C GLU A 9 -4.20 -17.86 7.14
N LEU A 10 -4.96 -17.02 7.84
CA LEU A 10 -4.92 -15.56 7.64
C LEU A 10 -3.53 -14.99 7.94
N TYR A 11 -2.93 -15.37 9.08
CA TYR A 11 -1.58 -14.95 9.45
C TYR A 11 -0.54 -15.43 8.42
N THR A 12 -0.66 -16.66 7.96
CA THR A 12 0.22 -17.22 6.93
C THR A 12 0.12 -16.40 5.65
N ARG A 13 -1.09 -16.02 5.25
CA ARG A 13 -1.32 -15.22 4.04
C ARG A 13 -0.71 -13.84 4.14
N THR A 14 -0.90 -13.15 5.26
CA THR A 14 -0.29 -11.82 5.49
C THR A 14 1.24 -11.91 5.50
N ASN A 15 1.81 -12.88 6.23
CA ASN A 15 3.26 -13.09 6.27
C ASN A 15 3.84 -13.40 4.89
N GLN A 16 3.14 -14.19 4.09
CA GLN A 16 3.51 -14.49 2.71
C GLN A 16 3.56 -13.23 1.85
N LYS A 17 2.60 -12.30 2.02
CA LYS A 17 2.59 -11.02 1.31
C LYS A 17 3.74 -10.11 1.75
N ILE A 18 4.07 -10.07 3.05
CA ILE A 18 5.25 -9.34 3.56
C ILE A 18 6.53 -9.90 2.93
N TYR A 19 6.66 -11.21 2.84
CA TYR A 19 7.80 -11.86 2.22
C TYR A 19 7.89 -11.56 0.72
N PHE A 20 6.79 -11.64 -0.01
CA PHE A 20 6.74 -11.36 -1.46
C PHE A 20 7.06 -9.88 -1.75
N ALA A 21 6.60 -8.95 -0.92
CA ALA A 21 7.02 -7.56 -1.03
C ALA A 21 8.54 -7.40 -0.89
N GLY A 22 9.15 -8.14 0.06
CA GLY A 22 10.60 -8.16 0.22
C GLY A 22 11.33 -8.69 -1.02
N LEU A 23 10.84 -9.76 -1.65
CA LEU A 23 11.42 -10.29 -2.89
C LEU A 23 11.32 -9.29 -4.06
N ALA A 24 10.20 -8.58 -4.19
CA ALA A 24 10.03 -7.55 -5.20
C ALA A 24 11.01 -6.38 -4.98
N LEU A 25 11.20 -5.95 -3.73
CA LEU A 25 12.16 -4.90 -3.38
C LEU A 25 13.62 -5.30 -3.62
N GLU A 26 13.96 -6.57 -3.37
CA GLU A 26 15.28 -7.12 -3.74
C GLU A 26 15.48 -7.13 -5.25
N ALA A 27 14.44 -7.52 -6.01
CA ALA A 27 14.49 -7.50 -7.47
C ALA A 27 14.61 -6.06 -8.01
N LEU A 28 13.88 -5.11 -7.41
CA LEU A 28 14.01 -3.68 -7.71
C LEU A 28 15.46 -3.19 -7.49
N GLY A 29 16.06 -3.50 -6.34
CA GLY A 29 17.44 -3.14 -6.04
C GLY A 29 18.46 -3.73 -7.03
N ARG A 30 18.23 -4.96 -7.51
CA ARG A 30 19.06 -5.56 -8.57
C ARG A 30 18.86 -4.84 -9.91
N ALA A 31 17.63 -4.44 -10.23
CA ALA A 31 17.33 -3.71 -11.45
C ALA A 31 17.93 -2.30 -11.45
N GLU A 32 17.98 -1.62 -10.31
CA GLU A 32 18.64 -0.31 -10.13
C GLU A 32 20.14 -0.38 -10.42
N GLN A 33 20.78 -1.50 -10.10
CA GLN A 33 22.21 -1.73 -10.34
C GLN A 33 22.51 -2.20 -11.79
N GLY A 34 21.49 -2.65 -12.50
CA GLY A 34 21.61 -3.19 -13.84
C GLY A 34 21.71 -2.10 -14.91
N GLN A 35 22.46 -2.39 -15.99
CA GLN A 35 22.58 -1.52 -17.16
C GLN A 35 21.84 -2.07 -18.38
N ALA A 36 20.76 -2.84 -18.15
CA ALA A 36 20.01 -3.44 -19.24
C ALA A 36 19.21 -2.39 -20.04
N VAL A 37 19.07 -2.59 -21.34
CA VAL A 37 18.33 -1.69 -22.22
C VAL A 37 16.87 -1.50 -21.81
N ASN A 38 16.28 -2.49 -21.14
CA ASN A 38 14.90 -2.47 -20.64
C ASN A 38 14.80 -2.09 -19.14
N SER A 39 15.86 -1.52 -18.56
CA SER A 39 15.89 -1.12 -17.12
C SER A 39 14.67 -0.31 -16.69
N PRO A 40 14.19 0.72 -17.41
CA PRO A 40 13.04 1.50 -16.97
C PRO A 40 11.76 0.68 -16.82
N ALA A 41 11.49 -0.21 -17.77
CA ALA A 41 10.32 -1.09 -17.71
C ALA A 41 10.44 -2.11 -16.57
N LEU A 42 11.63 -2.64 -16.32
CA LEU A 42 11.87 -3.57 -15.23
C LEU A 42 11.74 -2.90 -13.86
N LEU A 43 12.29 -1.70 -13.69
CA LEU A 43 12.13 -0.90 -12.47
C LEU A 43 10.65 -0.63 -12.18
N GLN A 44 9.88 -0.24 -13.18
CA GLN A 44 8.45 0.00 -13.03
C GLN A 44 7.71 -1.28 -12.63
N ALA A 45 7.97 -2.40 -13.31
CA ALA A 45 7.33 -3.68 -13.02
C ALA A 45 7.60 -4.15 -11.59
N GLU A 46 8.83 -4.00 -11.07
CA GLU A 46 9.17 -4.39 -9.71
C GLU A 46 8.56 -3.45 -8.66
N ARG A 47 8.46 -2.13 -8.94
CA ARG A 47 7.72 -1.19 -8.08
C ARG A 47 6.25 -1.56 -7.97
N GLU A 48 5.58 -1.81 -9.08
CA GLU A 48 4.18 -2.23 -9.10
C GLU A 48 3.97 -3.55 -8.37
N SER A 49 4.89 -4.51 -8.54
CA SER A 49 4.87 -5.78 -7.82
C SER A 49 5.00 -5.56 -6.30
N ALA A 50 5.90 -4.70 -5.86
CA ALA A 50 6.05 -4.35 -4.45
C ALA A 50 4.77 -3.70 -3.90
N LEU A 51 4.20 -2.72 -4.59
CA LEU A 51 2.94 -2.07 -4.21
C LEU A 51 1.78 -3.05 -4.11
N PHE A 52 1.66 -3.96 -5.06
CA PHE A 52 0.64 -5.00 -5.05
C PHE A 52 0.74 -5.88 -3.79
N HIS A 53 1.94 -6.29 -3.43
CA HIS A 53 2.14 -7.11 -2.25
C HIS A 53 1.98 -6.32 -0.96
N LEU A 54 2.43 -5.08 -0.88
CA LEU A 54 2.24 -4.20 0.29
C LEU A 54 0.76 -3.93 0.56
N TYR A 55 -0.02 -3.61 -0.48
CA TYR A 55 -1.47 -3.51 -0.33
C TYR A 55 -2.10 -4.85 0.10
N GLY A 56 -1.57 -5.96 -0.41
CA GLY A 56 -1.98 -7.29 0.02
C GLY A 56 -1.70 -7.58 1.50
N VAL A 57 -0.65 -7.00 2.09
CA VAL A 57 -0.40 -7.04 3.55
C VAL A 57 -1.48 -6.28 4.30
N LEU A 58 -1.78 -5.04 3.87
CA LEU A 58 -2.84 -4.22 4.48
C LEU A 58 -4.18 -4.94 4.47
N LEU A 59 -4.58 -5.48 3.32
CA LEU A 59 -5.82 -6.24 3.19
C LEU A 59 -5.81 -7.49 4.10
N GLY A 60 -4.67 -8.18 4.18
CA GLY A 60 -4.50 -9.31 5.09
C GLY A 60 -4.70 -8.93 6.55
N LEU A 61 -4.13 -7.80 7.00
CA LEU A 61 -4.36 -7.28 8.35
C LEU A 61 -5.83 -6.93 8.61
N CYS A 62 -6.51 -6.31 7.63
CA CYS A 62 -7.94 -6.05 7.71
C CYS A 62 -8.75 -7.34 7.89
N HIS A 63 -8.39 -8.42 7.17
CA HIS A 63 -9.03 -9.72 7.32
C HIS A 63 -8.75 -10.36 8.69
N GLU A 64 -7.52 -10.25 9.22
CA GLU A 64 -7.18 -10.75 10.55
C GLU A 64 -8.03 -10.07 11.63
N ILE A 65 -8.12 -8.74 11.61
CA ILE A 65 -8.92 -7.94 12.54
C ILE A 65 -10.41 -8.28 12.38
N ALA A 66 -10.92 -8.19 11.15
CA ALA A 66 -12.33 -8.45 10.88
C ALA A 66 -12.76 -9.89 11.22
N GLY A 67 -11.88 -10.86 11.00
CA GLY A 67 -12.10 -12.26 11.37
C GLY A 67 -12.12 -12.47 12.89
N TYR A 68 -11.21 -11.83 13.63
CA TYR A 68 -11.17 -11.90 15.08
C TYR A 68 -12.42 -11.32 15.73
N TYR A 69 -12.82 -10.12 15.31
CA TYR A 69 -14.02 -9.43 15.81
C TYR A 69 -15.31 -9.87 15.13
N ARG A 70 -15.27 -10.82 14.20
CA ARG A 70 -16.41 -11.37 13.44
C ARG A 70 -17.22 -10.31 12.71
N LEU A 71 -16.53 -9.37 12.11
CA LEU A 71 -17.18 -8.33 11.31
C LEU A 71 -17.78 -8.91 10.02
N PRO A 72 -18.88 -8.35 9.52
CA PRO A 72 -19.45 -8.73 8.22
C PRO A 72 -18.44 -8.59 7.07
N GLN A 73 -17.47 -7.69 7.21
CA GLN A 73 -16.43 -7.37 6.22
C GLN A 73 -15.24 -8.35 6.24
N ALA A 74 -15.32 -9.48 6.97
CA ALA A 74 -14.20 -10.44 7.07
C ALA A 74 -13.73 -11.01 5.71
N ASN A 75 -14.58 -10.92 4.68
CA ASN A 75 -14.25 -11.34 3.30
C ASN A 75 -14.18 -10.15 2.32
N ALA A 76 -13.93 -8.94 2.79
CA ALA A 76 -13.82 -7.76 1.94
C ALA A 76 -12.72 -7.95 0.88
N ARG A 77 -12.98 -7.45 -0.34
CA ARG A 77 -12.01 -7.53 -1.44
C ARG A 77 -11.04 -6.36 -1.47
N ARG A 78 -11.39 -5.28 -0.77
CA ARG A 78 -10.59 -4.07 -0.66
C ARG A 78 -10.41 -3.71 0.81
N ALA A 79 -9.23 -3.22 1.16
CA ALA A 79 -8.97 -2.75 2.52
C ALA A 79 -9.89 -1.59 2.89
N GLU A 80 -10.19 -0.71 1.93
CA GLU A 80 -11.05 0.46 2.12
C GLU A 80 -12.49 0.10 2.52
N ASP A 81 -12.97 -1.10 2.18
CA ASP A 81 -14.31 -1.57 2.60
C ASP A 81 -14.36 -1.88 4.11
N VAL A 82 -13.21 -2.11 4.74
CA VAL A 82 -13.06 -2.35 6.18
C VAL A 82 -12.68 -1.06 6.91
N LEU A 83 -11.85 -0.21 6.29
CA LEU A 83 -11.27 1.01 6.87
C LEU A 83 -12.25 2.19 6.81
N THR A 84 -13.45 2.02 7.36
CA THR A 84 -14.50 3.04 7.36
C THR A 84 -14.93 3.44 8.76
N GLN A 85 -15.39 4.68 8.92
CA GLN A 85 -15.98 5.15 10.17
C GLN A 85 -17.27 4.39 10.51
N GLU A 86 -18.00 3.91 9.49
CA GLU A 86 -19.21 3.12 9.68
C GLU A 86 -18.90 1.80 10.41
N VAL A 87 -17.85 1.09 10.00
CA VAL A 87 -17.42 -0.13 10.68
C VAL A 87 -17.00 0.16 12.11
N LEU A 88 -16.24 1.24 12.35
CA LEU A 88 -15.82 1.66 13.70
C LEU A 88 -17.01 2.04 14.61
N SER A 89 -18.08 2.59 14.05
CA SER A 89 -19.26 2.99 14.83
C SER A 89 -20.03 1.80 15.40
N THR A 90 -19.85 0.61 14.83
CA THR A 90 -20.54 -0.61 15.26
C THR A 90 -19.84 -1.29 16.44
N LEU A 91 -18.52 -1.17 16.54
CA LEU A 91 -17.72 -1.79 17.58
C LEU A 91 -16.42 -1.01 17.80
N ALA A 92 -16.08 -0.76 19.06
CA ALA A 92 -14.81 -0.13 19.41
C ALA A 92 -13.65 -1.13 19.23
N ILE A 93 -12.94 -1.02 18.10
CA ILE A 93 -11.81 -1.88 17.74
C ILE A 93 -10.55 -1.00 17.65
N PRO A 94 -9.63 -1.06 18.64
CA PRO A 94 -8.46 -0.19 18.67
C PRO A 94 -7.55 -0.33 17.44
N GLU A 95 -7.29 -1.56 17.00
CA GLU A 95 -6.44 -1.85 15.85
C GLU A 95 -7.03 -1.27 14.54
N LEU A 96 -8.35 -1.38 14.40
CA LEU A 96 -9.03 -0.83 13.24
C LEU A 96 -9.09 0.70 13.30
N ALA A 97 -9.28 1.29 14.49
CA ALA A 97 -9.29 2.73 14.68
C ALA A 97 -7.95 3.35 14.25
N GLU A 98 -6.83 2.74 14.62
CA GLU A 98 -5.50 3.17 14.20
C GLU A 98 -5.34 3.11 12.68
N LEU A 99 -5.75 2.01 12.04
CA LEU A 99 -5.65 1.88 10.59
C LEU A 99 -6.55 2.89 9.86
N VAL A 100 -7.76 3.14 10.37
CA VAL A 100 -8.68 4.13 9.80
C VAL A 100 -8.10 5.54 9.92
N GLU A 101 -7.54 5.89 11.07
CA GLU A 101 -6.88 7.18 11.26
C GLU A 101 -5.72 7.37 10.28
N LEU A 102 -4.85 6.37 10.16
CA LEU A 102 -3.75 6.38 9.19
C LEU A 102 -4.25 6.47 7.73
N ALA A 103 -5.33 5.78 7.38
CA ALA A 103 -5.84 5.77 6.01
C ALA A 103 -6.54 7.09 5.63
N GLN A 104 -7.17 7.78 6.58
CA GLN A 104 -7.92 9.01 6.31
C GLN A 104 -7.07 10.27 6.22
N HIS A 105 -5.89 10.28 6.85
CA HIS A 105 -4.99 11.42 6.81
C HIS A 105 -4.04 11.30 5.61
N ARG A 106 -4.31 12.05 4.56
CA ARG A 106 -3.64 12.01 3.24
C ARG A 106 -2.11 12.10 3.26
N HIS A 107 -1.52 12.62 4.33
CA HIS A 107 -0.06 12.75 4.48
C HIS A 107 0.60 11.58 5.21
N THR A 108 -0.17 10.59 5.66
CA THR A 108 0.39 9.39 6.29
C THR A 108 0.90 8.43 5.24
N TRP A 109 1.87 7.62 5.64
CA TRP A 109 2.42 6.57 4.80
C TRP A 109 1.35 5.56 4.31
N LEU A 110 0.34 5.25 5.15
CA LEU A 110 -0.71 4.29 4.79
C LEU A 110 -1.66 4.86 3.74
N ALA A 111 -2.05 6.12 3.88
CA ALA A 111 -2.86 6.80 2.87
C ALA A 111 -2.10 6.91 1.53
N GLN A 112 -0.78 7.18 1.58
CA GLN A 112 0.07 7.22 0.40
C GLN A 112 0.19 5.84 -0.27
N LEU A 113 0.37 4.77 0.52
CA LEU A 113 0.36 3.40 -0.01
C LEU A 113 -0.95 3.06 -0.73
N ILE A 114 -2.10 3.37 -0.12
CA ILE A 114 -3.41 3.12 -0.72
C ILE A 114 -3.57 3.93 -2.00
N ALA A 115 -3.20 5.20 -1.99
CA ALA A 115 -3.27 6.06 -3.17
C ALA A 115 -2.36 5.55 -4.30
N ALA A 116 -1.12 5.18 -4.00
CA ALA A 116 -0.18 4.64 -4.97
C ALA A 116 -0.68 3.32 -5.59
N TYR A 117 -1.24 2.43 -4.76
CA TYR A 117 -1.83 1.19 -5.26
C TYR A 117 -3.03 1.45 -6.17
N ASN A 118 -3.94 2.34 -5.78
CA ASN A 118 -5.11 2.66 -6.60
C ASN A 118 -4.72 3.33 -7.93
N ALA A 119 -3.66 4.14 -7.93
CA ALA A 119 -3.15 4.78 -9.15
C ALA A 119 -2.67 3.78 -10.22
N LEU A 120 -2.31 2.55 -9.85
CA LEU A 120 -1.95 1.49 -10.80
C LEU A 120 -3.10 1.14 -11.77
N PHE A 121 -4.33 1.41 -11.38
CA PHE A 121 -5.54 1.08 -12.15
C PHE A 121 -6.18 2.30 -12.80
N GLU A 122 -5.61 3.48 -12.62
CA GLU A 122 -6.07 4.69 -13.29
C GLU A 122 -5.58 4.71 -14.75
N PRO A 123 -6.40 5.22 -15.68
CA PRO A 123 -5.93 5.43 -17.05
C PRO A 123 -4.70 6.36 -17.08
N PRO A 124 -3.70 6.08 -17.92
CA PRO A 124 -2.54 6.95 -18.02
C PRO A 124 -2.98 8.37 -18.40
N ARG A 125 -2.57 9.35 -17.62
CA ARG A 125 -2.83 10.74 -17.92
C ARG A 125 -1.99 11.14 -19.12
N ALA A 126 -2.63 11.65 -20.18
CA ALA A 126 -1.89 12.17 -21.32
C ALA A 126 -0.91 13.25 -20.85
N PRO A 127 0.37 13.19 -21.27
CA PRO A 127 1.33 14.24 -20.93
C PRO A 127 0.74 15.57 -21.38
N ARG A 128 0.59 16.52 -20.46
CA ARG A 128 0.16 17.88 -20.80
C ARG A 128 1.19 18.43 -21.78
N LYS A 129 0.84 18.44 -23.06
CA LYS A 129 1.64 19.18 -24.05
C LYS A 129 1.68 20.62 -23.58
N PRO A 130 2.87 21.22 -23.35
CA PRO A 130 2.95 22.64 -23.13
C PRO A 130 2.29 23.30 -24.33
N LYS A 131 1.26 24.13 -24.13
CA LYS A 131 0.74 25.02 -25.16
C LYS A 131 1.81 26.09 -25.42
N GLY A 132 2.84 25.71 -26.17
CA GLY A 132 3.88 26.60 -26.62
C GLY A 132 3.51 27.07 -28.01
N ASP A 133 3.11 28.32 -28.15
CA ASP A 133 3.17 29.06 -29.40
C ASP A 133 4.67 29.21 -29.73
N VAL A 134 5.06 28.78 -30.94
CA VAL A 134 6.46 28.65 -31.38
C VAL A 134 7.21 29.99 -31.44
N THR A 135 6.59 31.11 -31.09
CA THR A 135 7.09 32.47 -31.24
C THR A 135 7.35 33.22 -29.93
N GLN A 136 7.16 32.59 -28.76
CA GLN A 136 7.46 33.25 -27.49
C GLN A 136 8.71 32.66 -26.81
N PRO A 137 9.55 33.49 -26.15
CA PRO A 137 10.68 33.01 -25.38
C PRO A 137 10.17 32.11 -24.26
N MET A 138 10.78 30.94 -24.15
CA MET A 138 10.41 29.83 -23.26
C MET A 138 10.55 30.24 -21.79
N ILE A 139 9.53 30.94 -21.25
CA ILE A 139 9.32 30.97 -19.82
C ILE A 139 8.57 29.69 -19.52
N VAL A 140 9.28 28.71 -19.02
CA VAL A 140 8.67 27.48 -18.47
C VAL A 140 7.92 27.92 -17.23
N ALA A 141 6.60 28.11 -17.36
CA ALA A 141 5.72 28.23 -16.21
C ALA A 141 5.70 26.87 -15.54
N VAL A 142 6.58 26.69 -14.56
CA VAL A 142 6.55 25.56 -13.64
C VAL A 142 5.29 25.78 -12.82
N ASN A 143 4.32 24.87 -12.99
CA ASN A 143 3.14 24.86 -12.13
C ASN A 143 3.59 24.41 -10.74
N LEU A 144 3.80 25.37 -9.83
CA LEU A 144 4.25 25.13 -8.45
C LEU A 144 3.23 24.31 -7.63
N ASP A 145 2.00 24.15 -8.12
CA ASP A 145 0.96 23.33 -7.49
C ASP A 145 0.89 21.90 -8.04
N ALA A 146 1.65 21.57 -9.07
CA ALA A 146 1.88 20.21 -9.50
C ALA A 146 3.11 19.71 -8.73
N GLU A 147 2.89 19.04 -7.60
CA GLU A 147 3.93 18.21 -7.02
C GLU A 147 4.42 17.28 -8.14
N PRO A 148 5.73 17.24 -8.43
CA PRO A 148 6.24 16.24 -9.35
C PRO A 148 5.81 14.89 -8.77
N GLU A 149 5.19 14.05 -9.59
CA GLU A 149 5.01 12.64 -9.23
C GLU A 149 6.42 12.08 -9.04
N SER A 150 6.96 12.21 -7.82
CA SER A 150 8.23 11.60 -7.47
C SER A 150 8.00 10.10 -7.57
N GLU A 151 8.78 9.45 -8.42
CA GLU A 151 8.76 7.99 -8.46
C GLU A 151 9.03 7.47 -7.05
N LEU A 152 8.18 6.57 -6.56
CA LEU A 152 8.37 5.94 -5.26
C LEU A 152 9.72 5.26 -5.21
N GLU A 153 10.54 5.69 -4.27
CA GLU A 153 11.87 5.14 -4.08
C GLU A 153 11.79 3.78 -3.35
N ARG A 154 12.75 2.93 -3.62
CA ARG A 154 12.84 1.60 -3.00
C ARG A 154 12.88 1.68 -1.46
N GLU A 155 13.58 2.67 -0.92
CA GLU A 155 13.69 2.94 0.52
C GLU A 155 12.34 3.29 1.15
N GLU A 156 11.51 4.01 0.45
CA GLU A 156 10.17 4.37 0.90
C GLU A 156 9.26 3.14 0.94
N LEU A 157 9.26 2.31 -0.10
CA LEU A 157 8.51 1.06 -0.15
C LEU A 157 8.99 0.08 0.93
N GLU A 158 10.29 -0.01 1.20
CA GLU A 158 10.83 -0.81 2.29
C GLU A 158 10.40 -0.27 3.66
N SER A 159 10.37 1.06 3.85
CA SER A 159 9.84 1.68 5.06
C SER A 159 8.38 1.27 5.30
N TRP A 160 7.54 1.31 4.27
CA TRP A 160 6.15 0.87 4.35
C TRP A 160 6.03 -0.61 4.71
N ARG A 161 6.89 -1.46 4.12
CA ARG A 161 6.95 -2.88 4.46
C ARG A 161 7.26 -3.11 5.93
N GLN A 162 8.23 -2.38 6.49
CA GLN A 162 8.60 -2.50 7.89
C GLN A 162 7.49 -2.00 8.82
N GLN A 163 6.82 -0.91 8.47
CA GLN A 163 5.68 -0.40 9.23
C GLN A 163 4.52 -1.41 9.26
N LEU A 164 4.14 -1.97 8.10
CA LEU A 164 3.11 -3.02 8.03
C LEU A 164 3.49 -4.26 8.83
N LYS A 165 4.75 -4.69 8.78
CA LYS A 165 5.26 -5.81 9.59
C LYS A 165 5.17 -5.50 11.08
N GLY A 166 5.54 -4.30 11.49
CA GLY A 166 5.41 -3.85 12.88
C GLY A 166 3.97 -3.84 13.37
N LEU A 167 3.03 -3.34 12.56
CA LEU A 167 1.60 -3.40 12.85
C LEU A 167 1.10 -4.84 13.01
N ALA A 168 1.50 -5.73 12.10
CA ALA A 168 1.08 -7.14 12.15
C ALA A 168 1.53 -7.82 13.44
N ILE A 169 2.76 -7.60 13.88
CA ILE A 169 3.29 -8.16 15.13
C ILE A 169 2.50 -7.61 16.31
N ARG A 170 2.39 -6.28 16.42
CA ARG A 170 1.76 -5.60 17.55
C ARG A 170 0.27 -5.93 17.68
N PHE A 171 -0.46 -5.95 16.58
CA PHE A 171 -1.89 -6.30 16.61
C PHE A 171 -2.12 -7.74 17.04
N ARG A 172 -1.30 -8.69 16.55
CA ARG A 172 -1.42 -10.10 16.95
C ARG A 172 -1.10 -10.33 18.42
N GLU A 173 -0.15 -9.57 19.00
CA GLU A 173 0.10 -9.59 20.44
C GLU A 173 -1.14 -9.13 21.20
N GLY A 174 -1.73 -7.98 20.84
CA GLY A 174 -2.96 -7.49 21.46
C GLY A 174 -4.16 -8.44 21.30
N LEU A 175 -4.32 -9.07 20.15
CA LEU A 175 -5.42 -10.02 19.88
C LEU A 175 -5.20 -11.38 20.60
N SER A 176 -3.99 -11.72 21.01
CA SER A 176 -3.69 -12.97 21.70
C SER A 176 -3.84 -12.89 23.22
N GLU A 177 -3.86 -11.70 23.81
CA GLU A 177 -3.95 -11.47 25.24
C GLU A 177 -5.40 -11.38 25.77
N CYS A 178 -6.41 -11.52 24.91
CA CYS A 178 -7.83 -11.46 25.30
C CYS A 178 -8.47 -12.86 25.36
#